data_dfd01a46af79c60d3b7de62cad716f08
#
_entry.id   dfd01a46af79c60d3b7de62cad716f08
#
_cell.length_a   1.000
_cell.length_b   1.000
_cell.length_c   1.000
_cell.angle_alpha   90.00
_cell.angle_beta   90.00
_cell.angle_gamma   90.00
#
_symmetry.space_group_name_H-M   'P 1'
#
loop_
_entity.id
_entity.type
_entity.pdbx_description
1 polymer ?
#
loop_
_entity_poly.entity_id
_entity_poly.type
_entity_poly.pdbx_seq_one_letter_code
_entity_poly.pdbx_strand_id
1 'polypeptide(L)'
;MLLGKRWASFLIFMLIFSTFYSQIASSKSDPYAAKKKRMSQKVRQMFYHAYDNYMTYAFPHDELKPLTKSFTNSLSELGNLKLERLPQEYNGSALTLIESLSSLVILGNNTEFEKGVLWLSENLTFDVDARINLFECNIRVLGGLVSAHILATDSTNRLTKGTYCNQLLVLAEELGRRFLPAFDTPTGLPYAWINLKHGVMENEITETSTSGCGSLILEMGALSRLTGDPRFESAALRALRKLWSMRSSLNLMGTTLDVETGEWIEFSSGIGAGVDSFYEYLVKAHILFGRDEFWRMFQPAYTAVQKYFRHGPWYHEADMRTGRATYWQLTSLQAFWPGLQVLVGDITAANSSHREFFYVWQKFGVIPERYLLDHQMLHPTEKYYPLRPELAESTFYLYQATKDPWYLQVGESIVDSINLHTRVEGGFASIRDVTTMELEDHQHSFFLAETCKYLYLLFDDSFLVNRNYVFTTEGHPLPILSSWHERLPEAYIPSNWTSVKSEECRKRASAMSQRICPASPNCRHDHEQLESVCHIPDTRADYRCLTDDDCGVDSMSCRRRSCSVAGYCGLWLS
;
A
#
# COMPACT_ATOMS: atom_id res chain seq x y z
N MET A 1 -58.24 -30.33 25.74
CA MET A 1 -57.74 -29.22 26.58
C MET A 1 -56.42 -29.55 27.31
N LEU A 2 -55.87 -30.74 27.18
CA LEU A 2 -54.59 -31.15 27.83
C LEU A 2 -53.37 -31.10 26.95
N LEU A 3 -53.51 -31.02 25.61
CA LEU A 3 -52.40 -30.92 24.66
C LEU A 3 -51.81 -29.48 24.53
N GLY A 4 -52.63 -28.44 24.73
CA GLY A 4 -52.15 -27.04 24.60
C GLY A 4 -51.22 -26.58 25.75
N LYS A 5 -51.36 -27.16 26.95
CA LYS A 5 -50.51 -26.78 28.11
C LYS A 5 -49.07 -27.35 28.03
N ARG A 6 -48.88 -28.47 27.36
CA ARG A 6 -47.54 -29.07 27.16
C ARG A 6 -46.68 -28.31 26.12
N TRP A 7 -47.31 -27.78 25.09
CA TRP A 7 -46.62 -26.98 24.08
C TRP A 7 -46.21 -25.58 24.57
N ALA A 8 -47.06 -24.95 25.41
CA ALA A 8 -46.73 -23.66 26.01
C ALA A 8 -45.56 -23.78 27.00
N SER A 9 -45.50 -24.86 27.80
CA SER A 9 -44.36 -25.09 28.70
C SER A 9 -43.05 -25.42 27.97
N PHE A 10 -43.12 -26.09 26.82
CA PHE A 10 -41.95 -26.39 25.98
C PHE A 10 -41.40 -25.14 25.28
N LEU A 11 -42.28 -24.25 24.80
CA LEU A 11 -41.91 -22.98 24.20
C LEU A 11 -41.28 -22.01 25.22
N ILE A 12 -41.83 -21.96 26.45
CA ILE A 12 -41.26 -21.15 27.53
C ILE A 12 -39.91 -21.71 27.97
N PHE A 13 -39.72 -23.04 28.01
CA PHE A 13 -38.44 -23.66 28.34
C PHE A 13 -37.37 -23.38 27.25
N MET A 14 -37.76 -23.42 25.97
CA MET A 14 -36.90 -23.08 24.84
C MET A 14 -36.52 -21.59 24.83
N LEU A 15 -37.44 -20.69 25.15
CA LEU A 15 -37.18 -19.26 25.28
C LEU A 15 -36.27 -18.95 26.48
N ILE A 16 -36.47 -19.58 27.64
CA ILE A 16 -35.59 -19.42 28.79
C ILE A 16 -34.22 -20.03 28.53
N PHE A 17 -34.13 -21.17 27.83
CA PHE A 17 -32.85 -21.77 27.45
C PHE A 17 -32.12 -20.92 26.39
N SER A 18 -32.84 -20.33 25.44
CA SER A 18 -32.25 -19.44 24.43
C SER A 18 -31.76 -18.12 25.05
N THR A 19 -32.48 -17.56 26.01
CA THR A 19 -32.02 -16.36 26.74
C THR A 19 -30.89 -16.67 27.71
N PHE A 20 -30.90 -17.84 28.38
CA PHE A 20 -29.76 -18.29 29.20
C PHE A 20 -28.51 -18.60 28.35
N TYR A 21 -28.65 -19.24 27.17
CA TYR A 21 -27.56 -19.50 26.26
C TYR A 21 -27.02 -18.20 25.63
N SER A 22 -27.90 -17.25 25.30
CA SER A 22 -27.53 -15.90 24.84
C SER A 22 -26.83 -15.09 25.95
N GLN A 23 -27.25 -15.20 27.20
CA GLN A 23 -26.56 -14.54 28.32
C GLN A 23 -25.24 -15.22 28.72
N ILE A 24 -25.10 -16.55 28.56
CA ILE A 24 -23.82 -17.26 28.78
C ILE A 24 -22.84 -17.05 27.62
N ALA A 25 -23.33 -16.90 26.40
CA ALA A 25 -22.51 -16.50 25.25
C ALA A 25 -22.06 -15.03 25.31
N SER A 26 -22.81 -14.18 26.06
CA SER A 26 -22.54 -12.74 26.19
C SER A 26 -21.55 -12.35 27.29
N SER A 27 -20.91 -13.27 28.01
CA SER A 27 -20.07 -12.88 29.16
C SER A 27 -18.77 -13.65 29.35
N LYS A 28 -18.14 -14.17 28.29
CA LYS A 28 -16.69 -14.42 28.35
C LYS A 28 -15.99 -13.15 27.91
N SER A 29 -15.69 -12.28 28.87
CA SER A 29 -14.77 -11.16 28.64
C SER A 29 -13.49 -11.72 28.05
N ASP A 30 -13.02 -11.12 26.95
CA ASP A 30 -11.71 -11.46 26.35
C ASP A 30 -10.64 -11.40 27.46
N PRO A 31 -9.97 -12.52 27.81
CA PRO A 31 -8.99 -12.56 28.91
C PRO A 31 -7.80 -11.62 28.64
N TYR A 32 -7.63 -11.19 27.39
CA TYR A 32 -6.58 -10.28 26.95
C TYR A 32 -7.05 -8.83 26.75
N ALA A 33 -8.31 -8.52 26.99
CA ALA A 33 -8.90 -7.18 26.76
C ALA A 33 -8.10 -6.07 27.46
N ALA A 34 -7.69 -6.26 28.70
CA ALA A 34 -6.89 -5.29 29.45
C ALA A 34 -5.50 -5.10 28.82
N LYS A 35 -4.83 -6.18 28.39
CA LYS A 35 -3.56 -6.14 27.68
C LYS A 35 -3.71 -5.41 26.34
N LYS A 36 -4.68 -5.79 25.53
CA LYS A 36 -4.96 -5.20 24.22
C LYS A 36 -5.20 -3.69 24.36
N LYS A 37 -6.05 -3.27 25.30
CA LYS A 37 -6.31 -1.84 25.57
C LYS A 37 -5.04 -1.08 25.99
N ARG A 38 -4.23 -1.63 26.88
CA ARG A 38 -2.97 -1.01 27.31
C ARG A 38 -2.00 -0.87 26.16
N MET A 39 -1.85 -1.92 25.35
CA MET A 39 -0.89 -1.94 24.25
C MET A 39 -1.34 -1.06 23.08
N SER A 40 -2.62 -1.05 22.71
CA SER A 40 -3.13 -0.12 21.68
C SER A 40 -2.92 1.34 22.08
N GLN A 41 -3.10 1.68 23.37
CA GLN A 41 -2.79 3.03 23.88
C GLN A 41 -1.29 3.33 23.80
N LYS A 42 -0.41 2.37 24.11
CA LYS A 42 1.04 2.54 24.03
C LYS A 42 1.48 2.77 22.57
N VAL A 43 0.95 1.99 21.62
CA VAL A 43 1.23 2.19 20.19
C VAL A 43 0.69 3.52 19.70
N ARG A 44 -0.50 3.93 20.14
CA ARG A 44 -1.05 5.26 19.84
C ARG A 44 -0.10 6.37 20.32
N GLN A 45 0.48 6.25 21.51
CA GLN A 45 1.48 7.21 22.02
C GLN A 45 2.77 7.21 21.20
N MET A 46 3.21 6.03 20.72
CA MET A 46 4.34 5.94 19.78
C MET A 46 4.05 6.69 18.49
N PHE A 47 2.90 6.41 17.88
CA PHE A 47 2.48 7.06 16.64
C PHE A 47 2.49 8.58 16.78
N TYR A 48 1.83 9.14 17.80
CA TYR A 48 1.77 10.60 17.97
C TYR A 48 3.12 11.20 18.34
N HIS A 49 3.96 10.51 19.11
CA HIS A 49 5.31 10.98 19.36
C HIS A 49 6.13 11.10 18.06
N ALA A 50 6.00 10.13 17.16
CA ALA A 50 6.66 10.17 15.86
C ALA A 50 6.04 11.23 14.93
N TYR A 51 4.71 11.23 14.82
CA TYR A 51 3.96 12.11 13.93
C TYR A 51 4.06 13.59 14.32
N ASP A 52 3.87 13.92 15.59
CA ASP A 52 3.92 15.30 16.07
C ASP A 52 5.33 15.91 15.91
N ASN A 53 6.39 15.10 16.11
CA ASN A 53 7.75 15.52 15.84
C ASN A 53 8.01 15.71 14.33
N TYR A 54 7.49 14.83 13.47
CA TYR A 54 7.55 15.05 12.04
C TYR A 54 6.85 16.35 11.63
N MET A 55 5.63 16.59 12.09
CA MET A 55 4.88 17.81 11.81
C MET A 55 5.58 19.07 12.34
N THR A 56 6.36 18.96 13.41
CA THR A 56 7.06 20.09 14.03
C THR A 56 8.38 20.43 13.35
N TYR A 57 9.16 19.41 12.95
CA TYR A 57 10.56 19.60 12.55
C TYR A 57 10.85 19.29 11.09
N ALA A 58 10.03 18.46 10.45
CA ALA A 58 10.30 18.01 9.08
C ALA A 58 9.23 18.45 8.07
N PHE A 59 7.96 18.51 8.47
CA PHE A 59 6.88 18.88 7.55
C PHE A 59 7.11 20.27 6.92
N PRO A 60 6.94 20.45 5.59
CA PRO A 60 6.34 19.55 4.61
C PRO A 60 7.32 18.66 3.84
N HIS A 61 8.55 18.50 4.31
CA HIS A 61 9.53 17.60 3.73
C HIS A 61 9.15 16.12 3.88
N ASP A 62 9.89 15.22 3.21
CA ASP A 62 9.49 13.82 3.12
C ASP A 62 9.61 13.07 4.44
N GLU A 63 10.75 13.11 5.11
CA GLU A 63 11.02 12.32 6.30
C GLU A 63 11.80 13.09 7.37
N LEU A 64 11.63 12.64 8.61
CA LEU A 64 12.20 13.25 9.80
C LEU A 64 13.61 12.72 10.10
N LYS A 65 14.52 13.62 10.45
CA LYS A 65 15.79 13.31 11.12
C LYS A 65 15.63 13.58 12.63
N PRO A 66 15.34 12.54 13.43
CA PRO A 66 14.87 12.74 14.80
C PRO A 66 15.98 13.13 15.78
N LEU A 67 17.26 12.85 15.49
CA LEU A 67 18.37 13.22 16.35
C LEU A 67 18.73 14.70 16.22
N THR A 68 18.77 15.19 14.97
CA THR A 68 19.09 16.59 14.66
C THR A 68 17.86 17.48 14.58
N LYS A 69 16.64 16.90 14.66
CA LYS A 69 15.36 17.62 14.52
C LYS A 69 15.33 18.40 13.20
N SER A 70 15.69 17.73 12.11
CA SER A 70 15.71 18.24 10.76
C SER A 70 15.01 17.25 9.79
N PHE A 71 15.24 17.35 8.51
CA PHE A 71 14.51 16.59 7.49
C PHE A 71 15.42 16.04 6.39
N THR A 72 14.85 15.14 5.58
CA THR A 72 15.37 14.70 4.29
C THR A 72 14.21 14.62 3.28
N ASN A 73 14.50 14.79 1.99
CA ASN A 73 13.57 14.60 0.88
C ASN A 73 13.89 13.25 0.20
N SER A 74 13.69 12.16 0.92
CA SER A 74 14.17 10.83 0.59
C SER A 74 13.73 10.35 -0.80
N LEU A 75 12.49 10.64 -1.20
CA LEU A 75 11.96 10.20 -2.50
C LEU A 75 12.74 10.82 -3.69
N SER A 76 13.08 12.09 -3.60
CA SER A 76 13.84 12.79 -4.65
C SER A 76 15.34 12.62 -4.51
N GLU A 77 15.87 12.53 -3.28
CA GLU A 77 17.28 12.28 -3.00
C GLU A 77 17.72 10.93 -3.57
N LEU A 78 16.88 9.91 -3.48
CA LEU A 78 17.13 8.60 -4.06
C LEU A 78 17.37 8.66 -5.58
N GLY A 79 16.62 9.53 -6.29
CA GLY A 79 16.70 9.70 -7.74
C GLY A 79 17.76 10.70 -8.22
N ASN A 80 18.17 11.63 -7.36
CA ASN A 80 19.04 12.75 -7.71
C ASN A 80 20.26 12.77 -6.79
N LEU A 81 21.29 12.02 -7.16
CA LEU A 81 22.55 11.95 -6.42
C LEU A 81 23.27 13.30 -6.27
N LYS A 82 22.86 14.31 -7.05
CA LYS A 82 23.31 15.69 -6.95
C LYS A 82 22.13 16.57 -6.61
N LEU A 83 21.96 16.88 -5.33
CA LEU A 83 20.92 17.78 -4.80
C LEU A 83 20.87 19.16 -5.48
N GLU A 84 21.96 19.57 -6.11
CA GLU A 84 22.09 20.82 -6.88
C GLU A 84 21.10 20.94 -8.06
N ARG A 85 20.46 19.85 -8.48
CA ARG A 85 19.50 19.84 -9.59
C ARG A 85 18.04 20.00 -9.15
N LEU A 86 17.75 19.88 -7.86
CA LEU A 86 16.40 20.12 -7.36
C LEU A 86 16.12 21.63 -7.34
N PRO A 87 14.90 22.06 -7.72
CA PRO A 87 14.52 23.46 -7.58
C PRO A 87 14.73 23.95 -6.14
N GLN A 88 15.22 25.17 -5.97
CA GLN A 88 15.46 25.75 -4.63
C GLN A 88 14.18 25.81 -3.76
N GLU A 89 13.01 25.84 -4.42
CA GLU A 89 11.70 25.89 -3.78
C GLU A 89 11.11 24.49 -3.51
N TYR A 90 11.83 23.41 -3.84
CA TYR A 90 11.33 22.07 -3.65
C TYR A 90 11.42 21.65 -2.19
N ASN A 91 10.26 21.53 -1.56
CA ASN A 91 10.11 21.19 -0.14
C ASN A 91 9.74 19.70 0.08
N GLY A 92 9.99 18.82 -0.89
CA GLY A 92 9.59 17.41 -0.83
C GLY A 92 8.14 17.18 -1.28
N SER A 93 7.68 15.95 -1.10
CA SER A 93 6.33 15.50 -1.45
C SER A 93 5.40 15.40 -0.23
N ALA A 94 5.85 15.81 0.95
CA ALA A 94 5.17 15.54 2.23
C ALA A 94 4.91 14.03 2.45
N LEU A 95 5.88 13.19 2.08
CA LEU A 95 5.76 11.73 2.01
C LEU A 95 5.18 11.14 3.30
N THR A 96 5.77 11.47 4.45
CA THR A 96 5.30 10.94 5.75
C THR A 96 3.85 11.34 6.05
N LEU A 97 3.40 12.54 5.65
CA LEU A 97 1.99 12.92 5.80
C LEU A 97 1.09 12.05 4.93
N ILE A 98 1.41 11.89 3.63
CA ILE A 98 0.62 11.08 2.69
C ILE A 98 0.48 9.65 3.20
N GLU A 99 1.58 9.03 3.59
CA GLU A 99 1.61 7.64 4.07
C GLU A 99 0.90 7.50 5.43
N SER A 100 0.91 8.53 6.26
CA SER A 100 0.24 8.52 7.57
C SER A 100 -1.28 8.68 7.51
N LEU A 101 -1.85 9.17 6.41
CA LEU A 101 -3.29 9.47 6.32
C LEU A 101 -4.17 8.29 6.69
N SER A 102 -3.90 7.10 6.14
CA SER A 102 -4.67 5.91 6.47
C SER A 102 -4.50 5.48 7.93
N SER A 103 -3.32 5.68 8.51
CA SER A 103 -3.06 5.41 9.93
C SER A 103 -3.84 6.37 10.85
N LEU A 104 -3.93 7.65 10.49
CA LEU A 104 -4.75 8.62 11.24
C LEU A 104 -6.21 8.20 11.30
N VAL A 105 -6.78 7.69 10.20
CA VAL A 105 -8.15 7.17 10.16
C VAL A 105 -8.29 5.93 11.04
N ILE A 106 -7.37 4.98 10.95
CA ILE A 106 -7.39 3.75 11.74
C ILE A 106 -7.28 4.05 13.24
N LEU A 107 -6.47 5.04 13.61
CA LEU A 107 -6.35 5.52 14.98
C LEU A 107 -7.51 6.43 15.42
N GLY A 108 -8.44 6.77 14.53
CA GLY A 108 -9.64 7.56 14.83
C GLY A 108 -9.41 9.06 14.96
N ASN A 109 -8.33 9.60 14.36
CA ASN A 109 -8.05 11.05 14.34
C ASN A 109 -8.52 11.71 13.05
N ASN A 110 -9.83 11.82 12.91
CA ASN A 110 -10.45 12.40 11.73
C ASN A 110 -10.09 13.88 11.52
N THR A 111 -9.87 14.62 12.60
CA THR A 111 -9.53 16.05 12.52
C THR A 111 -8.16 16.27 11.87
N GLU A 112 -7.17 15.46 12.24
CA GLU A 112 -5.83 15.58 11.67
C GLU A 112 -5.80 15.05 10.24
N PHE A 113 -6.54 13.98 9.96
CA PHE A 113 -6.75 13.49 8.60
C PHE A 113 -7.33 14.58 7.70
N GLU A 114 -8.43 15.25 8.12
CA GLU A 114 -9.04 16.34 7.34
C GLU A 114 -8.07 17.49 7.08
N LYS A 115 -7.27 17.88 8.07
CA LYS A 115 -6.23 18.92 7.89
C LYS A 115 -5.18 18.50 6.87
N GLY A 116 -4.71 17.25 6.94
CA GLY A 116 -3.75 16.69 5.98
C GLY A 116 -4.31 16.70 4.55
N VAL A 117 -5.56 16.26 4.37
CA VAL A 117 -6.24 16.27 3.07
C VAL A 117 -6.35 17.68 2.50
N LEU A 118 -6.79 18.66 3.31
CA LEU A 118 -6.91 20.06 2.87
C LEU A 118 -5.54 20.61 2.46
N TRP A 119 -4.52 20.41 3.29
CA TRP A 119 -3.18 20.91 2.98
C TRP A 119 -2.63 20.30 1.67
N LEU A 120 -2.77 18.98 1.48
CA LEU A 120 -2.32 18.31 0.25
C LEU A 120 -3.07 18.84 -0.97
N SER A 121 -4.37 19.06 -0.87
CA SER A 121 -5.18 19.58 -1.99
C SER A 121 -4.75 20.99 -2.43
N GLU A 122 -4.23 21.79 -1.52
CA GLU A 122 -3.83 23.17 -1.78
C GLU A 122 -2.36 23.32 -2.19
N ASN A 123 -1.49 22.44 -1.70
CA ASN A 123 -0.04 22.64 -1.76
C ASN A 123 0.71 21.56 -2.57
N LEU A 124 0.18 20.31 -2.65
CA LEU A 124 0.90 19.24 -3.35
C LEU A 124 0.78 19.40 -4.86
N THR A 125 1.93 19.32 -5.53
CA THR A 125 2.02 19.31 -7.00
C THR A 125 3.06 18.29 -7.44
N PHE A 126 2.77 17.61 -8.55
CA PHE A 126 3.71 16.72 -9.21
C PHE A 126 4.37 17.33 -10.46
N ASP A 127 4.11 18.62 -10.72
CA ASP A 127 4.79 19.36 -11.79
C ASP A 127 6.17 19.84 -11.31
N VAL A 128 7.01 18.90 -10.97
CA VAL A 128 8.31 19.12 -10.35
C VAL A 128 9.39 18.46 -11.20
N ASP A 129 10.47 19.19 -11.45
CA ASP A 129 11.68 18.67 -12.11
C ASP A 129 12.48 17.83 -11.10
N ALA A 130 11.95 16.65 -10.80
CA ALA A 130 12.55 15.69 -9.89
C ALA A 130 12.49 14.28 -10.49
N ARG A 131 13.63 13.61 -10.52
CA ARG A 131 13.75 12.21 -10.89
C ARG A 131 13.42 11.33 -9.68
N ILE A 132 12.44 10.47 -9.81
CA ILE A 132 11.97 9.59 -8.74
C ILE A 132 12.01 8.13 -9.17
N ASN A 133 12.08 7.22 -8.19
CA ASN A 133 11.84 5.81 -8.42
C ASN A 133 10.34 5.57 -8.62
N LEU A 134 9.97 4.95 -9.74
CA LEU A 134 8.57 4.70 -10.10
C LEU A 134 7.87 3.80 -9.08
N PHE A 135 8.53 2.71 -8.68
CA PHE A 135 7.98 1.74 -7.74
C PHE A 135 7.75 2.38 -6.36
N GLU A 136 8.76 3.04 -5.80
CA GLU A 136 8.65 3.71 -4.49
C GLU A 136 7.55 4.78 -4.50
N CYS A 137 7.49 5.59 -5.56
CA CYS A 137 6.46 6.62 -5.69
C CYS A 137 5.05 6.01 -5.87
N ASN A 138 4.94 4.86 -6.55
CA ASN A 138 3.67 4.15 -6.73
C ASN A 138 3.15 3.60 -5.40
N ILE A 139 3.97 2.84 -4.67
CA ILE A 139 3.50 2.17 -3.45
C ILE A 139 3.24 3.18 -2.31
N ARG A 140 4.08 4.21 -2.17
CA ARG A 140 4.00 5.21 -1.09
C ARG A 140 3.04 6.34 -1.40
N VAL A 141 3.29 7.08 -2.49
CA VAL A 141 2.54 8.30 -2.78
C VAL A 141 1.20 7.97 -3.44
N LEU A 142 1.21 7.23 -4.55
CA LEU A 142 -0.04 6.86 -5.24
C LEU A 142 -0.92 6.00 -4.35
N GLY A 143 -0.34 4.99 -3.70
CA GLY A 143 -1.05 4.11 -2.76
C GLY A 143 -1.66 4.87 -1.59
N GLY A 144 -0.90 5.78 -0.98
CA GLY A 144 -1.37 6.66 0.11
C GLY A 144 -2.53 7.55 -0.31
N LEU A 145 -2.43 8.21 -1.48
CA LEU A 145 -3.50 9.09 -2.00
C LEU A 145 -4.77 8.31 -2.35
N VAL A 146 -4.64 7.18 -3.04
CA VAL A 146 -5.77 6.31 -3.43
C VAL A 146 -6.49 5.78 -2.19
N SER A 147 -5.74 5.23 -1.24
CA SER A 147 -6.30 4.72 0.01
C SER A 147 -6.97 5.82 0.84
N ALA A 148 -6.33 6.98 0.97
CA ALA A 148 -6.90 8.11 1.69
C ALA A 148 -8.17 8.65 1.01
N HIS A 149 -8.22 8.69 -0.34
CA HIS A 149 -9.44 9.03 -1.08
C HIS A 149 -10.59 8.08 -0.75
N ILE A 150 -10.33 6.77 -0.79
CA ILE A 150 -11.34 5.74 -0.47
C ILE A 150 -11.85 5.92 0.96
N LEU A 151 -10.94 6.12 1.91
CA LEU A 151 -11.30 6.34 3.31
C LEU A 151 -12.08 7.65 3.52
N ALA A 152 -11.77 8.69 2.77
CA ALA A 152 -12.46 9.98 2.82
C ALA A 152 -13.89 9.90 2.27
N THR A 153 -14.12 9.06 1.27
CA THR A 153 -15.45 8.87 0.65
C THR A 153 -16.31 7.83 1.35
N ASP A 154 -15.74 7.01 2.22
CA ASP A 154 -16.50 6.01 2.99
C ASP A 154 -17.37 6.71 4.06
N SER A 155 -18.67 6.71 3.83
CA SER A 155 -19.67 7.31 4.73
C SER A 155 -19.65 6.75 6.14
N THR A 156 -19.12 5.53 6.34
CA THR A 156 -19.02 4.89 7.66
C THR A 156 -17.94 5.53 8.53
N ASN A 157 -16.92 6.15 7.93
CA ASN A 157 -15.85 6.80 8.66
C ASN A 157 -16.24 8.18 9.18
N ARG A 158 -17.32 8.79 8.66
CA ARG A 158 -17.75 10.16 8.95
C ARG A 158 -16.62 11.20 8.82
N LEU A 159 -15.67 10.90 7.93
CA LEU A 159 -14.59 11.80 7.57
C LEU A 159 -15.17 12.86 6.65
N THR A 160 -14.56 14.02 6.67
CA THR A 160 -14.94 15.14 5.81
C THR A 160 -16.37 15.65 6.04
N LYS A 161 -16.51 16.63 6.86
CA LYS A 161 -17.79 17.33 7.19
C LYS A 161 -18.46 18.01 5.99
N GLY A 162 -18.38 17.43 4.79
CA GLY A 162 -18.96 17.94 3.56
C GLY A 162 -18.02 18.83 2.73
N THR A 163 -16.73 18.86 3.02
CA THR A 163 -15.74 19.68 2.28
C THR A 163 -14.89 18.87 1.30
N TYR A 164 -14.94 17.54 1.38
CA TYR A 164 -14.18 16.67 0.49
C TYR A 164 -14.92 16.43 -0.84
N CYS A 165 -14.27 16.72 -1.95
CA CYS A 165 -14.78 16.56 -3.31
C CYS A 165 -13.71 15.97 -4.23
N ASN A 166 -13.23 14.78 -3.91
CA ASN A 166 -12.27 13.99 -4.71
C ASN A 166 -10.88 14.63 -4.91
N GLN A 167 -10.47 15.60 -4.09
CA GLN A 167 -9.19 16.28 -4.25
C GLN A 167 -8.00 15.30 -4.32
N LEU A 168 -7.97 14.28 -3.45
CA LEU A 168 -6.89 13.29 -3.46
C LEU A 168 -6.93 12.39 -4.69
N LEU A 169 -8.13 12.08 -5.22
CA LEU A 169 -8.24 11.32 -6.46
C LEU A 169 -7.69 12.11 -7.65
N VAL A 170 -7.92 13.41 -7.68
CA VAL A 170 -7.37 14.31 -8.70
C VAL A 170 -5.83 14.29 -8.68
N LEU A 171 -5.24 14.38 -7.50
CA LEU A 171 -3.78 14.28 -7.34
C LEU A 171 -3.27 12.89 -7.74
N ALA A 172 -3.96 11.82 -7.32
CA ALA A 172 -3.60 10.45 -7.67
C ALA A 172 -3.64 10.21 -9.19
N GLU A 173 -4.67 10.73 -9.88
CA GLU A 173 -4.78 10.64 -11.34
C GLU A 173 -3.68 11.44 -12.04
N GLU A 174 -3.39 12.65 -11.58
CA GLU A 174 -2.27 13.43 -12.12
C GLU A 174 -0.95 12.64 -12.03
N LEU A 175 -0.66 12.07 -10.86
CA LEU A 175 0.55 11.26 -10.67
C LEU A 175 0.55 10.01 -11.55
N GLY A 176 -0.56 9.26 -11.59
CA GLY A 176 -0.69 8.08 -12.44
C GLY A 176 -0.46 8.39 -13.93
N ARG A 177 -0.94 9.55 -14.42
CA ARG A 177 -0.68 9.98 -15.79
C ARG A 177 0.80 10.30 -16.05
N ARG A 178 1.53 10.79 -15.04
CA ARG A 178 2.97 11.04 -15.13
C ARG A 178 3.78 9.75 -15.14
N PHE A 179 3.24 8.64 -14.61
CA PHE A 179 3.87 7.32 -14.66
C PHE A 179 3.75 6.62 -16.02
N LEU A 180 2.68 6.87 -16.78
CA LEU A 180 2.42 6.15 -18.03
C LEU A 180 3.58 6.16 -19.04
N PRO A 181 4.33 7.25 -19.23
CA PRO A 181 5.46 7.25 -20.16
C PRO A 181 6.57 6.22 -19.82
N ALA A 182 6.70 5.83 -18.55
CA ALA A 182 7.69 4.82 -18.16
C ALA A 182 7.44 3.45 -18.80
N PHE A 183 6.18 3.16 -19.20
CA PHE A 183 5.79 1.88 -19.82
C PHE A 183 5.94 1.89 -21.36
N ASP A 184 6.38 2.99 -21.95
CA ASP A 184 6.61 3.10 -23.42
C ASP A 184 7.98 2.54 -23.79
N THR A 185 8.13 1.24 -23.57
CA THR A 185 9.34 0.46 -23.87
C THR A 185 9.03 -0.65 -24.87
N PRO A 186 10.01 -1.20 -25.59
CA PRO A 186 9.80 -2.31 -26.51
C PRO A 186 9.17 -3.55 -25.86
N THR A 187 9.45 -3.77 -24.57
CA THR A 187 8.95 -4.91 -23.80
C THR A 187 7.60 -4.63 -23.12
N GLY A 188 7.26 -3.36 -22.93
CA GLY A 188 6.14 -2.91 -22.10
C GLY A 188 6.42 -2.98 -20.60
N LEU A 189 7.65 -3.32 -20.18
CA LEU A 189 8.11 -3.22 -18.80
C LEU A 189 8.51 -1.77 -18.51
N PRO A 190 8.18 -1.21 -17.33
CA PRO A 190 8.44 0.19 -17.06
C PRO A 190 9.90 0.43 -16.67
N TYR A 191 10.42 1.60 -17.06
CA TYR A 191 11.63 2.15 -16.46
C TYR A 191 11.50 2.27 -14.95
N ALA A 192 12.57 1.98 -14.21
CA ALA A 192 12.60 2.16 -12.76
C ALA A 192 12.59 3.63 -12.33
N TRP A 193 13.05 4.52 -13.20
CA TRP A 193 13.24 5.94 -12.92
C TRP A 193 12.51 6.80 -13.93
N ILE A 194 11.89 7.87 -13.44
CA ILE A 194 11.17 8.84 -14.26
C ILE A 194 11.28 10.23 -13.64
N ASN A 195 11.39 11.25 -14.49
CA ASN A 195 11.25 12.63 -14.05
C ASN A 195 9.77 13.02 -14.07
N LEU A 196 9.25 13.52 -12.95
CA LEU A 196 7.84 13.85 -12.82
C LEU A 196 7.38 14.94 -13.80
N LYS A 197 8.26 15.85 -14.21
CA LYS A 197 7.96 16.92 -15.15
C LYS A 197 8.20 16.53 -16.60
N HIS A 198 9.31 15.84 -16.87
CA HIS A 198 9.81 15.61 -18.21
C HIS A 198 9.56 14.19 -18.75
N GLY A 199 9.11 13.26 -17.88
CA GLY A 199 8.95 11.86 -18.26
C GLY A 199 10.26 11.09 -18.19
N VAL A 200 10.44 10.07 -19.03
CA VAL A 200 11.68 9.31 -19.11
C VAL A 200 12.76 10.20 -19.76
N MET A 201 13.89 10.30 -19.08
CA MET A 201 15.01 11.14 -19.55
C MET A 201 15.80 10.42 -20.65
N GLU A 202 16.45 11.20 -21.52
CA GLU A 202 17.37 10.64 -22.50
C GLU A 202 18.52 9.91 -21.80
N ASN A 203 18.82 8.69 -22.25
CA ASN A 203 19.81 7.77 -21.66
C ASN A 203 19.48 7.37 -20.21
N GLU A 204 18.20 7.24 -19.87
CA GLU A 204 17.78 6.70 -18.58
C GLU A 204 18.25 5.25 -18.41
N ILE A 205 18.49 4.85 -17.16
CA ILE A 205 18.91 3.48 -16.81
C ILE A 205 17.80 2.49 -17.17
N THR A 206 18.14 1.46 -17.94
CA THR A 206 17.18 0.43 -18.39
C THR A 206 16.98 -0.70 -17.39
N GLU A 207 17.78 -0.72 -16.32
CA GLU A 207 17.71 -1.75 -15.29
C GLU A 207 16.51 -1.51 -14.35
N THR A 208 15.76 -2.57 -14.08
CA THR A 208 14.67 -2.59 -13.10
C THR A 208 14.66 -3.91 -12.35
N SER A 209 13.88 -3.97 -11.26
CA SER A 209 13.70 -5.20 -10.49
C SER A 209 12.38 -5.91 -10.81
N THR A 210 12.28 -7.18 -10.44
CA THR A 210 11.03 -7.96 -10.53
C THR A 210 9.92 -7.32 -9.70
N SER A 211 10.20 -6.88 -8.46
CA SER A 211 9.22 -6.14 -7.64
C SER A 211 8.92 -4.77 -8.25
N GLY A 212 9.92 -4.05 -8.76
CA GLY A 212 9.75 -2.73 -9.36
C GLY A 212 8.79 -2.68 -10.54
N CYS A 213 8.76 -3.70 -11.39
CA CYS A 213 7.83 -3.77 -12.51
C CYS A 213 6.62 -4.70 -12.28
N GLY A 214 6.68 -5.59 -11.29
CA GLY A 214 5.62 -6.56 -10.99
C GLY A 214 4.65 -6.12 -9.91
N SER A 215 4.97 -5.09 -9.12
CA SER A 215 4.18 -4.68 -7.94
C SER A 215 3.54 -3.29 -8.12
N LEU A 216 2.91 -3.06 -9.26
CA LEU A 216 2.23 -1.81 -9.59
C LEU A 216 0.71 -1.99 -9.72
N ILE A 217 0.24 -3.24 -9.79
CA ILE A 217 -1.12 -3.56 -10.21
C ILE A 217 -2.18 -3.15 -9.17
N LEU A 218 -1.88 -3.13 -7.88
CA LEU A 218 -2.88 -2.79 -6.86
C LEU A 218 -3.26 -1.32 -6.93
N GLU A 219 -2.27 -0.43 -6.91
CA GLU A 219 -2.47 1.02 -6.94
C GLU A 219 -3.01 1.49 -8.29
N MET A 220 -2.37 1.08 -9.38
CA MET A 220 -2.79 1.45 -10.74
C MET A 220 -4.14 0.82 -11.10
N GLY A 221 -4.43 -0.40 -10.65
CA GLY A 221 -5.71 -1.04 -10.84
C GLY A 221 -6.84 -0.38 -10.04
N ALA A 222 -6.57 0.01 -8.79
CA ALA A 222 -7.50 0.77 -7.98
C ALA A 222 -7.76 2.16 -8.59
N LEU A 223 -6.69 2.85 -9.03
CA LEU A 223 -6.81 4.14 -9.70
C LEU A 223 -7.70 4.05 -10.96
N SER A 224 -7.51 3.00 -11.78
CA SER A 224 -8.35 2.78 -12.96
C SER A 224 -9.82 2.62 -12.61
N ARG A 225 -10.14 1.94 -11.51
CA ARG A 225 -11.54 1.74 -11.09
C ARG A 225 -12.17 3.01 -10.52
N LEU A 226 -11.38 3.80 -9.82
CA LEU A 226 -11.85 5.06 -9.22
C LEU A 226 -12.02 6.16 -10.26
N THR A 227 -11.17 6.18 -11.29
CA THR A 227 -11.22 7.21 -12.35
C THR A 227 -12.03 6.80 -13.57
N GLY A 228 -12.26 5.48 -13.77
CA GLY A 228 -12.82 4.93 -15.01
C GLY A 228 -11.82 4.89 -16.18
N ASP A 229 -10.58 5.36 -16.00
CA ASP A 229 -9.52 5.33 -17.03
C ASP A 229 -8.80 3.96 -17.00
N PRO A 230 -8.98 3.08 -18.00
CA PRO A 230 -8.42 1.73 -17.97
C PRO A 230 -6.91 1.70 -18.25
N ARG A 231 -6.28 2.81 -18.64
CA ARG A 231 -4.87 2.84 -19.06
C ARG A 231 -3.92 2.48 -17.93
N PHE A 232 -4.23 2.87 -16.70
CA PHE A 232 -3.38 2.58 -15.54
C PHE A 232 -3.31 1.06 -15.28
N GLU A 233 -4.45 0.40 -15.12
CA GLU A 233 -4.48 -1.06 -14.95
C GLU A 233 -3.88 -1.78 -16.17
N SER A 234 -4.18 -1.32 -17.38
CA SER A 234 -3.67 -1.94 -18.61
C SER A 234 -2.14 -1.89 -18.69
N ALA A 235 -1.52 -0.79 -18.27
CA ALA A 235 -0.08 -0.65 -18.24
C ALA A 235 0.57 -1.64 -17.24
N ALA A 236 0.12 -1.62 -15.99
CA ALA A 236 0.61 -2.51 -14.95
C ALA A 236 0.38 -4.00 -15.29
N LEU A 237 -0.80 -4.32 -15.85
CA LEU A 237 -1.14 -5.69 -16.24
C LEU A 237 -0.26 -6.21 -17.39
N ARG A 238 0.04 -5.38 -18.40
CA ARG A 238 0.95 -5.75 -19.48
C ARG A 238 2.36 -6.01 -18.96
N ALA A 239 2.87 -5.13 -18.10
CA ALA A 239 4.16 -5.31 -17.47
C ALA A 239 4.23 -6.62 -16.67
N LEU A 240 3.22 -6.89 -15.83
CA LEU A 240 3.15 -8.11 -15.05
C LEU A 240 3.08 -9.38 -15.91
N ARG A 241 2.29 -9.38 -16.98
CA ARG A 241 2.19 -10.50 -17.93
C ARG A 241 3.51 -10.73 -18.68
N LYS A 242 4.17 -9.66 -19.13
CA LYS A 242 5.48 -9.75 -19.78
C LYS A 242 6.50 -10.33 -18.82
N LEU A 243 6.60 -9.79 -17.61
CA LEU A 243 7.48 -10.26 -16.56
C LEU A 243 7.27 -11.76 -16.27
N TRP A 244 6.00 -12.19 -16.08
CA TRP A 244 5.68 -13.60 -15.90
C TRP A 244 6.08 -14.48 -17.08
N SER A 245 6.00 -13.98 -18.30
CA SER A 245 6.44 -14.72 -19.50
C SER A 245 7.95 -14.98 -19.54
N MET A 246 8.74 -14.20 -18.80
CA MET A 246 10.21 -14.27 -18.76
C MET A 246 10.73 -15.18 -17.64
N ARG A 247 9.86 -15.76 -16.82
CA ARG A 247 10.26 -16.70 -15.77
C ARG A 247 11.04 -17.88 -16.34
N SER A 248 11.89 -18.49 -15.52
CA SER A 248 12.62 -19.70 -15.90
C SER A 248 11.69 -20.92 -16.09
N SER A 249 12.22 -21.98 -16.66
CA SER A 249 11.52 -23.29 -16.74
C SER A 249 11.19 -23.89 -15.37
N LEU A 250 11.80 -23.38 -14.31
CA LEU A 250 11.54 -23.74 -12.91
C LEU A 250 10.43 -22.89 -12.28
N ASN A 251 9.82 -21.95 -13.01
CA ASN A 251 8.87 -20.94 -12.53
C ASN A 251 9.47 -19.97 -11.50
N LEU A 252 10.76 -19.68 -11.60
CA LEU A 252 11.47 -18.71 -10.78
C LEU A 252 11.74 -17.43 -11.57
N MET A 253 11.83 -16.32 -10.85
CA MET A 253 12.10 -14.98 -11.38
C MET A 253 13.49 -14.54 -10.93
N GLY A 254 14.22 -13.81 -11.77
CA GLY A 254 15.46 -13.14 -11.36
C GLY A 254 15.17 -11.89 -10.53
N THR A 255 16.21 -11.25 -10.02
CA THR A 255 16.06 -9.99 -9.26
C THR A 255 16.07 -8.77 -10.17
N THR A 256 16.99 -8.69 -11.13
CA THR A 256 17.23 -7.52 -11.98
C THR A 256 17.15 -7.89 -13.46
N LEU A 257 16.51 -7.02 -14.24
CA LEU A 257 16.31 -7.20 -15.68
C LEU A 257 16.41 -5.86 -16.43
N ASP A 258 16.64 -5.95 -17.74
CA ASP A 258 16.68 -4.82 -18.67
C ASP A 258 15.32 -4.64 -19.36
N VAL A 259 14.74 -3.43 -19.29
CA VAL A 259 13.39 -3.16 -19.84
C VAL A 259 13.38 -3.00 -21.35
N GLU A 260 14.48 -2.67 -21.98
CA GLU A 260 14.59 -2.54 -23.43
C GLU A 260 14.70 -3.90 -24.12
N THR A 261 15.57 -4.78 -23.62
CA THR A 261 15.83 -6.09 -24.20
C THR A 261 14.92 -7.19 -23.65
N GLY A 262 14.50 -7.06 -22.39
CA GLY A 262 13.80 -8.10 -21.65
C GLY A 262 14.73 -9.22 -21.18
N GLU A 263 16.03 -8.96 -21.06
CA GLU A 263 16.98 -9.95 -20.58
C GLU A 263 17.20 -9.83 -19.07
N TRP A 264 17.45 -10.95 -18.43
CA TRP A 264 17.83 -10.98 -17.01
C TRP A 264 19.29 -10.58 -16.86
N ILE A 265 19.54 -9.59 -15.99
CA ILE A 265 20.88 -9.13 -15.60
C ILE A 265 21.35 -9.96 -14.41
N GLU A 266 20.48 -10.15 -13.41
CA GLU A 266 20.75 -10.97 -12.23
C GLU A 266 19.82 -12.17 -12.19
N PHE A 267 20.43 -13.34 -12.06
CA PHE A 267 19.72 -14.63 -12.01
C PHE A 267 19.49 -15.11 -10.58
N SER A 268 19.92 -14.38 -9.55
CA SER A 268 19.56 -14.66 -8.17
C SER A 268 18.05 -14.48 -8.01
N SER A 269 17.45 -15.35 -7.23
CA SER A 269 16.02 -15.40 -6.98
C SER A 269 15.78 -15.72 -5.51
N GLY A 270 14.69 -15.21 -4.95
CA GLY A 270 14.38 -15.39 -3.54
C GLY A 270 12.99 -14.89 -3.21
N ILE A 271 12.76 -14.58 -1.93
CA ILE A 271 11.54 -13.96 -1.42
C ILE A 271 11.84 -12.62 -0.74
N GLY A 272 13.03 -12.09 -0.89
CA GLY A 272 13.45 -10.79 -0.34
C GLY A 272 13.55 -9.72 -1.40
N ALA A 273 14.38 -8.71 -1.12
CA ALA A 273 14.55 -7.51 -1.95
C ALA A 273 14.65 -7.80 -3.45
N GLY A 274 13.95 -7.01 -4.24
CA GLY A 274 13.91 -7.10 -5.69
C GLY A 274 12.91 -8.11 -6.27
N VAL A 275 12.33 -9.01 -5.44
CA VAL A 275 11.34 -10.02 -5.87
C VAL A 275 10.12 -10.09 -4.94
N ASP A 276 10.24 -9.69 -3.71
CA ASP A 276 9.31 -9.81 -2.58
C ASP A 276 7.85 -9.52 -2.90
N SER A 277 7.50 -8.27 -3.10
CA SER A 277 6.13 -7.80 -3.35
C SER A 277 5.53 -8.29 -4.68
N PHE A 278 6.33 -8.84 -5.59
CA PHE A 278 5.79 -9.51 -6.78
C PHE A 278 4.86 -10.66 -6.42
N TYR A 279 5.28 -11.56 -5.52
CA TYR A 279 4.43 -12.67 -5.07
C TYR A 279 3.21 -12.17 -4.30
N GLU A 280 3.43 -11.19 -3.47
CA GLU A 280 2.41 -10.55 -2.65
C GLU A 280 1.29 -9.94 -3.52
N TYR A 281 1.67 -9.18 -4.56
CA TYR A 281 0.72 -8.51 -5.44
C TYR A 281 -0.07 -9.48 -6.31
N LEU A 282 0.48 -10.63 -6.68
CA LEU A 282 -0.29 -11.68 -7.35
C LEU A 282 -1.47 -12.18 -6.48
N VAL A 283 -1.23 -12.44 -5.18
CA VAL A 283 -2.30 -12.88 -4.27
C VAL A 283 -3.28 -11.74 -4.00
N LYS A 284 -2.76 -10.57 -3.63
CA LYS A 284 -3.59 -9.42 -3.29
C LYS A 284 -4.43 -8.93 -4.47
N ALA A 285 -3.89 -8.95 -5.70
CA ALA A 285 -4.65 -8.61 -6.91
C ALA A 285 -5.72 -9.67 -7.24
N HIS A 286 -5.46 -10.95 -6.99
CA HIS A 286 -6.49 -11.98 -7.11
C HIS A 286 -7.66 -11.71 -6.17
N ILE A 287 -7.38 -11.39 -4.91
CA ILE A 287 -8.41 -11.09 -3.90
C ILE A 287 -9.16 -9.80 -4.26
N LEU A 288 -8.44 -8.75 -4.63
CA LEU A 288 -8.98 -7.40 -4.83
C LEU A 288 -9.80 -7.28 -6.12
N PHE A 289 -9.33 -7.90 -7.22
CA PHE A 289 -9.93 -7.76 -8.55
C PHE A 289 -10.63 -9.03 -9.05
N GLY A 290 -10.66 -10.12 -8.27
CA GLY A 290 -11.38 -11.35 -8.61
C GLY A 290 -10.90 -12.03 -9.89
N ARG A 291 -9.64 -11.81 -10.32
CA ARG A 291 -9.11 -12.35 -11.58
C ARG A 291 -8.25 -13.58 -11.35
N ASP A 292 -8.68 -14.72 -11.88
CA ASP A 292 -7.97 -16.00 -11.75
C ASP A 292 -6.59 -16.03 -12.42
N GLU A 293 -6.29 -15.10 -13.33
CA GLU A 293 -4.97 -15.05 -13.97
C GLU A 293 -3.84 -14.78 -12.96
N PHE A 294 -4.08 -13.95 -11.93
CA PHE A 294 -3.11 -13.70 -10.88
C PHE A 294 -2.84 -14.96 -10.04
N TRP A 295 -3.90 -15.70 -9.70
CA TRP A 295 -3.76 -16.96 -8.99
C TRP A 295 -3.02 -18.02 -9.81
N ARG A 296 -3.28 -18.08 -11.12
CA ARG A 296 -2.57 -19.00 -12.05
C ARG A 296 -1.09 -18.67 -12.21
N MET A 297 -0.68 -17.41 -11.98
CA MET A 297 0.73 -17.01 -11.90
C MET A 297 1.31 -17.35 -10.53
N PHE A 298 0.58 -17.04 -9.47
CA PHE A 298 1.04 -17.25 -8.10
C PHE A 298 1.27 -18.73 -7.75
N GLN A 299 0.32 -19.58 -8.04
CA GLN A 299 0.37 -20.98 -7.60
C GLN A 299 1.64 -21.74 -8.07
N PRO A 300 2.05 -21.72 -9.35
CA PRO A 300 3.30 -22.35 -9.78
C PRO A 300 4.53 -21.63 -9.21
N ALA A 301 4.50 -20.31 -9.05
CA ALA A 301 5.58 -19.55 -8.43
C ALA A 301 5.75 -19.95 -6.95
N TYR A 302 4.67 -20.00 -6.18
CA TYR A 302 4.70 -20.42 -4.77
C TYR A 302 5.21 -21.86 -4.62
N THR A 303 4.77 -22.77 -5.50
CA THR A 303 5.27 -24.16 -5.53
C THR A 303 6.77 -24.21 -5.80
N ALA A 304 7.27 -23.37 -6.70
CA ALA A 304 8.70 -23.26 -6.98
C ALA A 304 9.49 -22.70 -5.78
N VAL A 305 8.97 -21.67 -5.11
CA VAL A 305 9.56 -21.13 -3.87
C VAL A 305 9.67 -22.20 -2.81
N GLN A 306 8.58 -22.97 -2.56
CA GLN A 306 8.60 -24.06 -1.58
C GLN A 306 9.61 -25.16 -1.94
N LYS A 307 9.84 -25.40 -3.21
CA LYS A 307 10.74 -26.46 -3.70
C LYS A 307 12.21 -26.04 -3.70
N TYR A 308 12.52 -24.81 -4.10
CA TYR A 308 13.88 -24.41 -4.42
C TYR A 308 14.50 -23.47 -3.39
N PHE A 309 13.69 -22.74 -2.58
CA PHE A 309 14.20 -21.79 -1.60
C PHE A 309 14.02 -22.28 -0.15
N ARG A 310 13.01 -23.12 0.09
CA ARG A 310 12.69 -23.54 1.45
C ARG A 310 13.67 -24.58 1.98
N HIS A 311 14.21 -24.30 3.17
CA HIS A 311 15.00 -25.25 3.96
C HIS A 311 14.54 -25.22 5.42
N GLY A 312 13.71 -26.20 5.81
CA GLY A 312 13.05 -26.18 7.10
C GLY A 312 12.12 -24.97 7.24
N PRO A 313 12.31 -24.11 8.25
CA PRO A 313 11.55 -22.87 8.42
C PRO A 313 12.10 -21.67 7.61
N TRP A 314 13.31 -21.80 7.05
CA TRP A 314 14.04 -20.76 6.37
C TRP A 314 13.84 -20.76 4.86
N TYR A 315 14.09 -19.62 4.22
CA TYR A 315 14.10 -19.45 2.78
C TYR A 315 15.41 -18.80 2.36
N HIS A 316 16.24 -19.52 1.62
CA HIS A 316 17.49 -19.03 1.04
C HIS A 316 17.27 -18.52 -0.39
N GLU A 317 18.27 -17.86 -0.93
CA GLU A 317 18.29 -17.47 -2.35
C GLU A 317 18.82 -18.62 -3.22
N ALA A 318 18.38 -18.65 -4.50
CA ALA A 318 18.84 -19.65 -5.48
C ALA A 318 18.93 -19.03 -6.88
N ASP A 319 19.76 -19.62 -7.73
CA ASP A 319 19.81 -19.28 -9.15
C ASP A 319 18.51 -19.72 -9.85
N MET A 320 17.81 -18.78 -10.51
CA MET A 320 16.52 -19.04 -11.13
C MET A 320 16.54 -20.11 -12.24
N ARG A 321 17.69 -20.34 -12.88
CA ARG A 321 17.88 -21.27 -14.00
C ARG A 321 18.09 -22.69 -13.51
N THR A 322 18.80 -22.86 -12.41
CA THR A 322 19.27 -24.15 -11.90
C THR A 322 18.58 -24.59 -10.63
N GLY A 323 17.97 -23.66 -9.87
CA GLY A 323 17.40 -23.92 -8.55
C GLY A 323 18.46 -24.22 -7.46
N ARG A 324 19.74 -24.02 -7.74
CA ARG A 324 20.81 -24.21 -6.76
C ARG A 324 20.91 -23.01 -5.83
N ALA A 325 21.05 -23.27 -4.53
CA ALA A 325 21.24 -22.24 -3.52
C ALA A 325 22.45 -21.35 -3.85
N THR A 326 22.27 -20.04 -3.72
CA THR A 326 23.30 -19.02 -3.94
C THR A 326 23.73 -18.39 -2.63
N TYR A 327 22.77 -17.93 -1.82
CA TYR A 327 23.04 -17.26 -0.55
C TYR A 327 22.17 -17.81 0.55
N TRP A 328 22.81 -18.17 1.68
CA TRP A 328 22.15 -18.64 2.88
C TRP A 328 22.01 -17.49 3.87
N GLN A 329 21.05 -16.63 3.63
CA GLN A 329 20.83 -15.46 4.46
C GLN A 329 19.34 -15.22 4.71
N LEU A 330 19.06 -14.65 5.88
CA LEU A 330 17.80 -14.02 6.20
C LEU A 330 17.95 -12.51 5.97
N THR A 331 16.98 -11.90 5.34
CA THR A 331 16.83 -10.44 5.31
C THR A 331 15.58 -10.03 6.09
N SER A 332 15.59 -8.83 6.69
CA SER A 332 14.43 -8.32 7.44
C SER A 332 13.17 -8.25 6.59
N LEU A 333 13.32 -7.88 5.31
CA LEU A 333 12.22 -7.84 4.33
C LEU A 333 11.49 -9.17 4.17
N GLN A 334 12.19 -10.31 4.27
CA GLN A 334 11.56 -11.63 4.17
C GLN A 334 10.53 -11.90 5.28
N ALA A 335 10.51 -11.11 6.35
CA ALA A 335 9.56 -11.27 7.45
C ALA A 335 8.10 -10.97 7.07
N PHE A 336 7.83 -10.41 5.87
CA PHE A 336 6.47 -10.32 5.31
C PHE A 336 5.92 -11.67 4.85
N TRP A 337 6.81 -12.62 4.48
CA TRP A 337 6.43 -13.88 3.85
C TRP A 337 5.45 -14.73 4.69
N PRO A 338 5.60 -14.87 6.02
CA PRO A 338 4.59 -15.51 6.84
C PRO A 338 3.20 -14.86 6.72
N GLY A 339 3.11 -13.53 6.60
CA GLY A 339 1.86 -12.82 6.38
C GLY A 339 1.21 -13.20 5.04
N LEU A 340 2.02 -13.30 3.97
CA LEU A 340 1.56 -13.79 2.67
C LEU A 340 1.08 -15.25 2.75
N GLN A 341 1.80 -16.10 3.47
CA GLN A 341 1.40 -17.50 3.69
C GLN A 341 0.05 -17.61 4.42
N VAL A 342 -0.23 -16.70 5.35
CA VAL A 342 -1.56 -16.62 5.99
C VAL A 342 -2.64 -16.32 4.96
N LEU A 343 -2.43 -15.37 4.07
CA LEU A 343 -3.42 -15.00 3.03
C LEU A 343 -3.76 -16.15 2.08
N VAL A 344 -2.85 -17.09 1.88
CA VAL A 344 -3.07 -18.29 1.04
C VAL A 344 -3.44 -19.54 1.85
N GLY A 345 -3.60 -19.42 3.17
CA GLY A 345 -4.03 -20.49 4.05
C GLY A 345 -2.93 -21.44 4.53
N ASP A 346 -1.65 -21.20 4.21
CA ASP A 346 -0.53 -22.03 4.67
C ASP A 346 -0.05 -21.60 6.08
N ILE A 347 -0.97 -21.72 7.05
CA ILE A 347 -0.76 -21.27 8.44
C ILE A 347 0.41 -22.02 9.12
N THR A 348 0.60 -23.28 8.79
CA THR A 348 1.66 -24.10 9.41
C THR A 348 3.05 -23.59 9.01
N ALA A 349 3.28 -23.32 7.73
CA ALA A 349 4.54 -22.77 7.26
C ALA A 349 4.74 -21.34 7.78
N ALA A 350 3.67 -20.52 7.75
CA ALA A 350 3.69 -19.16 8.28
C ALA A 350 4.13 -19.11 9.75
N ASN A 351 3.51 -19.93 10.61
CA ASN A 351 3.87 -19.99 12.03
C ASN A 351 5.33 -20.47 12.22
N SER A 352 5.77 -21.45 11.42
CA SER A 352 7.14 -21.98 11.55
C SER A 352 8.19 -20.93 11.22
N SER A 353 8.08 -20.24 10.07
CA SER A 353 9.05 -19.21 9.67
C SER A 353 8.95 -17.94 10.52
N HIS A 354 7.75 -17.51 10.91
CA HIS A 354 7.58 -16.36 11.81
C HIS A 354 8.32 -16.53 13.15
N ARG A 355 8.30 -17.73 13.74
CA ARG A 355 9.00 -18.02 15.00
C ARG A 355 10.50 -17.82 14.88
N GLU A 356 11.07 -18.14 13.74
CA GLU A 356 12.51 -17.96 13.49
C GLU A 356 12.87 -16.48 13.32
N PHE A 357 12.04 -15.69 12.60
CA PHE A 357 12.23 -14.24 12.55
C PHE A 357 12.16 -13.62 13.94
N PHE A 358 11.20 -14.06 14.75
CA PHE A 358 11.08 -13.58 16.12
C PHE A 358 12.22 -14.04 17.02
N TYR A 359 12.77 -15.24 16.81
CA TYR A 359 13.98 -15.70 17.51
C TYR A 359 15.18 -14.78 17.22
N VAL A 360 15.37 -14.38 15.95
CA VAL A 360 16.43 -13.42 15.59
C VAL A 360 16.16 -12.06 16.23
N TRP A 361 14.91 -11.61 16.24
CA TRP A 361 14.49 -10.40 16.97
C TRP A 361 14.89 -10.47 18.45
N GLN A 362 14.57 -11.55 19.14
CA GLN A 362 14.90 -11.73 20.56
C GLN A 362 16.41 -11.77 20.83
N LYS A 363 17.15 -12.35 19.90
CA LYS A 363 18.62 -12.47 20.01
C LYS A 363 19.33 -11.12 20.00
N PHE A 364 18.83 -10.16 19.22
CA PHE A 364 19.47 -8.85 19.04
C PHE A 364 18.67 -7.68 19.62
N GLY A 365 17.47 -7.92 20.13
CA GLY A 365 16.55 -6.87 20.60
C GLY A 365 15.73 -6.22 19.49
N VAL A 366 16.19 -6.28 18.23
CA VAL A 366 15.51 -5.90 16.99
C VAL A 366 15.98 -6.81 15.86
N ILE A 367 15.27 -6.85 14.73
CA ILE A 367 15.68 -7.66 13.60
C ILE A 367 16.76 -6.93 12.78
N PRO A 368 17.95 -7.52 12.55
CA PRO A 368 18.97 -6.93 11.68
C PRO A 368 18.54 -7.00 10.22
N GLU A 369 19.04 -6.10 9.38
CA GLU A 369 18.75 -6.11 7.94
C GLU A 369 19.17 -7.42 7.27
N ARG A 370 20.36 -7.97 7.65
CA ARG A 370 20.80 -9.31 7.19
C ARG A 370 21.40 -10.16 8.31
N TYR A 371 21.10 -11.45 8.24
CA TYR A 371 21.63 -12.48 9.12
C TYR A 371 22.05 -13.70 8.30
N LEU A 372 23.32 -14.13 8.45
CA LEU A 372 23.90 -15.26 7.73
C LEU A 372 23.48 -16.56 8.43
N LEU A 373 22.69 -17.39 7.75
CA LEU A 373 22.09 -18.60 8.32
C LEU A 373 23.11 -19.73 8.48
N ASP A 374 24.03 -19.86 7.53
CA ASP A 374 25.07 -20.87 7.52
C ASP A 374 26.15 -20.64 8.61
N HIS A 375 26.46 -19.38 8.89
CA HIS A 375 27.41 -18.97 9.91
C HIS A 375 26.73 -18.60 11.24
N GLN A 376 25.41 -18.53 11.30
CA GLN A 376 24.62 -18.10 12.47
C GLN A 376 25.10 -16.76 13.07
N MET A 377 25.50 -15.82 12.21
CA MET A 377 26.05 -14.52 12.58
C MET A 377 25.45 -13.38 11.77
N LEU A 378 25.63 -12.17 12.27
CA LEU A 378 25.25 -10.95 11.54
C LEU A 378 26.09 -10.78 10.27
N HIS A 379 25.46 -10.21 9.24
CA HIS A 379 26.20 -9.74 8.08
C HIS A 379 27.19 -8.63 8.51
N PRO A 380 28.41 -8.61 7.97
CA PRO A 380 29.46 -7.66 8.43
C PRO A 380 29.08 -6.19 8.34
N THR A 381 28.31 -5.79 7.30
CA THR A 381 27.93 -4.40 7.03
C THR A 381 26.43 -4.13 7.17
N GLU A 382 25.55 -5.09 6.83
CA GLU A 382 24.11 -4.89 6.82
C GLU A 382 23.46 -5.35 8.14
N LYS A 383 23.85 -4.71 9.22
CA LYS A 383 23.44 -4.99 10.60
C LYS A 383 22.67 -3.85 11.23
N TYR A 384 22.06 -3.01 10.40
CA TYR A 384 21.20 -1.92 10.80
C TYR A 384 19.73 -2.38 10.94
N TYR A 385 18.91 -1.55 11.59
CA TYR A 385 17.47 -1.74 11.69
C TYR A 385 16.75 -0.40 11.45
N PRO A 386 16.14 -0.21 10.27
CA PRO A 386 15.51 1.06 9.89
C PRO A 386 14.02 1.14 10.29
N LEU A 387 13.62 0.56 11.42
CA LEU A 387 12.25 0.54 11.93
C LEU A 387 11.27 -0.31 11.07
N ARG A 388 11.75 -1.34 10.40
CA ARG A 388 11.03 -2.19 9.47
C ARG A 388 9.74 -2.80 10.01
N PRO A 389 8.64 -2.86 9.20
CA PRO A 389 7.30 -3.30 9.61
C PRO A 389 7.03 -4.80 9.45
N GLU A 390 7.77 -5.54 8.62
CA GLU A 390 7.35 -6.83 8.06
C GLU A 390 7.10 -7.89 9.13
N LEU A 391 7.88 -7.88 10.23
CA LEU A 391 7.63 -8.80 11.34
C LEU A 391 6.34 -8.44 12.09
N ALA A 392 6.05 -7.15 12.26
CA ALA A 392 4.80 -6.69 12.88
C ALA A 392 3.59 -7.01 12.00
N GLU A 393 3.71 -6.84 10.69
CA GLU A 393 2.71 -7.23 9.69
C GLU A 393 2.37 -8.73 9.79
N SER A 394 3.37 -9.59 9.68
CA SER A 394 3.16 -11.04 9.79
C SER A 394 2.59 -11.47 11.14
N THR A 395 3.00 -10.80 12.24
CA THR A 395 2.45 -11.02 13.57
C THR A 395 0.96 -10.68 13.61
N PHE A 396 0.57 -9.57 13.00
CA PHE A 396 -0.83 -9.15 12.87
C PHE A 396 -1.65 -10.19 12.08
N TYR A 397 -1.20 -10.59 10.88
CA TYR A 397 -1.93 -11.57 10.07
C TYR A 397 -2.07 -12.92 10.77
N LEU A 398 -1.01 -13.43 11.41
CA LEU A 398 -1.06 -14.68 12.16
C LEU A 398 -2.00 -14.60 13.36
N TYR A 399 -2.02 -13.47 14.07
CA TYR A 399 -3.01 -13.26 15.15
C TYR A 399 -4.44 -13.23 14.61
N GLN A 400 -4.68 -12.53 13.50
CA GLN A 400 -6.01 -12.47 12.90
C GLN A 400 -6.52 -13.85 12.47
N ALA A 401 -5.66 -14.68 11.90
CA ALA A 401 -6.01 -16.01 11.44
C ALA A 401 -6.18 -17.05 12.57
N THR A 402 -5.35 -16.98 13.60
CA THR A 402 -5.28 -18.03 14.63
C THR A 402 -5.90 -17.65 15.96
N LYS A 403 -5.94 -16.36 16.25
CA LYS A 403 -6.27 -15.78 17.57
C LYS A 403 -5.39 -16.33 18.71
N ASP A 404 -4.22 -16.89 18.38
CA ASP A 404 -3.25 -17.37 19.38
C ASP A 404 -2.68 -16.17 20.14
N PRO A 405 -2.85 -16.10 21.48
CA PRO A 405 -2.38 -14.99 22.29
C PRO A 405 -0.85 -14.87 22.34
N TRP A 406 -0.11 -15.87 21.88
CA TRP A 406 1.33 -15.78 21.74
C TRP A 406 1.75 -14.61 20.83
N TYR A 407 0.99 -14.35 19.74
CA TYR A 407 1.28 -13.22 18.87
C TYR A 407 1.05 -11.85 19.54
N LEU A 408 0.15 -11.77 20.53
CA LEU A 408 0.02 -10.56 21.35
C LEU A 408 1.25 -10.36 22.26
N GLN A 409 1.94 -11.43 22.68
CA GLN A 409 3.19 -11.34 23.43
C GLN A 409 4.35 -10.92 22.51
N VAL A 410 4.38 -11.44 21.27
CA VAL A 410 5.34 -11.02 20.25
C VAL A 410 5.19 -9.52 19.97
N GLY A 411 3.96 -9.05 19.71
CA GLY A 411 3.70 -7.64 19.47
C GLY A 411 4.07 -6.74 20.66
N GLU A 412 3.80 -7.18 21.91
CA GLU A 412 4.25 -6.46 23.11
C GLU A 412 5.78 -6.36 23.15
N SER A 413 6.51 -7.45 22.86
CA SER A 413 7.96 -7.46 22.78
C SER A 413 8.50 -6.49 21.71
N ILE A 414 7.86 -6.44 20.53
CA ILE A 414 8.24 -5.52 19.45
C ILE A 414 8.04 -4.07 19.91
N VAL A 415 6.87 -3.74 20.47
CA VAL A 415 6.56 -2.40 20.98
C VAL A 415 7.55 -1.97 22.06
N ASP A 416 7.88 -2.86 22.98
CA ASP A 416 8.78 -2.56 24.09
C ASP A 416 10.22 -2.36 23.60
N SER A 417 10.70 -3.18 22.68
CA SER A 417 12.04 -3.05 22.09
C SER A 417 12.18 -1.75 21.29
N ILE A 418 11.21 -1.41 20.45
CA ILE A 418 11.24 -0.17 19.69
C ILE A 418 11.28 1.04 20.63
N ASN A 419 10.42 1.07 21.66
CA ASN A 419 10.45 2.18 22.64
C ASN A 419 11.75 2.25 23.43
N LEU A 420 12.36 1.10 23.74
CA LEU A 420 13.58 1.05 24.53
C LEU A 420 14.80 1.52 23.74
N HIS A 421 14.94 1.08 22.48
CA HIS A 421 16.16 1.24 21.72
C HIS A 421 16.15 2.39 20.70
N THR A 422 14.98 2.82 20.25
CA THR A 422 14.87 3.75 19.10
C THR A 422 14.18 5.07 19.45
N ARG A 423 13.46 5.15 20.58
CA ARG A 423 12.75 6.37 20.98
C ARG A 423 13.73 7.44 21.47
N VAL A 424 13.66 8.62 20.86
CA VAL A 424 14.43 9.80 21.20
C VAL A 424 13.50 10.99 21.41
N GLU A 425 14.03 12.13 21.85
CA GLU A 425 13.22 13.33 22.08
C GLU A 425 12.51 13.78 20.79
N GLY A 426 13.21 13.76 19.65
CA GLY A 426 12.71 14.23 18.36
C GLY A 426 11.94 13.18 17.55
N GLY A 427 11.59 12.02 18.10
CA GLY A 427 10.85 10.96 17.36
C GLY A 427 11.38 9.55 17.65
N PHE A 428 11.52 8.75 16.58
CA PHE A 428 12.13 7.42 16.64
C PHE A 428 13.28 7.35 15.63
N ALA A 429 14.48 6.99 16.10
CA ALA A 429 15.66 6.88 15.27
C ALA A 429 15.88 5.44 14.81
N SER A 430 16.31 5.25 13.56
CA SER A 430 16.81 3.96 13.08
C SER A 430 18.03 3.51 13.88
N ILE A 431 18.36 2.23 13.84
CA ILE A 431 19.58 1.68 14.47
C ILE A 431 20.58 1.40 13.36
N ARG A 432 21.78 1.95 13.47
CA ARG A 432 22.90 1.73 12.53
C ARG A 432 23.57 0.37 12.74
N ASP A 433 23.70 -0.04 14.00
CA ASP A 433 24.32 -1.29 14.38
C ASP A 433 23.59 -1.93 15.56
N VAL A 434 22.90 -3.05 15.28
CA VAL A 434 22.12 -3.78 16.31
C VAL A 434 22.96 -4.40 17.41
N THR A 435 24.30 -4.49 17.25
CA THR A 435 25.18 -5.01 18.28
C THR A 435 25.55 -3.98 19.35
N THR A 436 25.54 -2.71 18.97
CA THR A 436 25.87 -1.57 19.84
C THR A 436 24.66 -0.72 20.19
N MET A 437 23.56 -0.89 19.43
CA MET A 437 22.38 -0.01 19.46
C MET A 437 22.72 1.45 19.11
N GLU A 438 23.78 1.68 18.32
CA GLU A 438 24.10 2.98 17.78
C GLU A 438 22.96 3.47 16.88
N LEU A 439 22.49 4.69 17.12
CA LEU A 439 21.36 5.26 16.40
C LEU A 439 21.79 5.90 15.08
N GLU A 440 20.88 5.89 14.11
CA GLU A 440 20.98 6.62 12.85
C GLU A 440 19.89 7.70 12.77
N ASP A 441 20.27 8.87 12.27
CA ASP A 441 19.41 10.04 12.24
C ASP A 441 18.38 9.97 11.11
N HIS A 442 17.48 8.97 11.18
CA HIS A 442 16.43 8.78 10.20
C HIS A 442 15.21 8.08 10.82
N GLN A 443 14.02 8.67 10.61
CA GLN A 443 12.72 8.07 10.85
C GLN A 443 12.02 7.91 9.52
N HIS A 444 12.01 6.70 8.98
CA HIS A 444 11.36 6.40 7.70
C HIS A 444 9.85 6.58 7.78
N SER A 445 9.23 7.00 6.68
CA SER A 445 7.79 7.25 6.55
C SER A 445 6.96 5.99 6.84
N PHE A 446 7.43 4.80 6.43
CA PHE A 446 6.76 3.53 6.70
C PHE A 446 6.66 3.18 8.20
N PHE A 447 7.43 3.80 9.07
CA PHE A 447 7.26 3.60 10.52
C PHE A 447 5.85 3.98 10.99
N LEU A 448 5.32 5.10 10.47
CA LEU A 448 3.96 5.57 10.74
C LEU A 448 2.92 4.87 9.85
N ALA A 449 3.28 4.64 8.58
CA ALA A 449 2.40 4.03 7.61
C ALA A 449 2.08 2.57 7.95
N GLU A 450 3.06 1.83 8.49
CA GLU A 450 3.01 0.39 8.63
C GLU A 450 3.34 -0.10 10.03
N THR A 451 4.54 0.13 10.54
CA THR A 451 5.00 -0.45 11.81
C THR A 451 4.03 -0.11 12.95
N CYS A 452 3.70 1.18 13.12
CA CYS A 452 2.72 1.60 14.12
C CYS A 452 1.30 1.11 13.78
N LYS A 453 0.92 1.08 12.51
CA LYS A 453 -0.40 0.65 12.06
C LYS A 453 -0.65 -0.83 12.37
N TYR A 454 0.25 -1.73 11.95
CA TYR A 454 0.09 -3.16 12.19
C TYR A 454 0.16 -3.50 13.68
N LEU A 455 1.05 -2.85 14.44
CA LEU A 455 1.07 -2.99 15.90
C LEU A 455 -0.21 -2.47 16.56
N TYR A 456 -0.79 -1.37 16.06
CA TYR A 456 -2.07 -0.89 16.58
C TYR A 456 -3.20 -1.87 16.27
N LEU A 457 -3.33 -2.32 15.02
CA LEU A 457 -4.35 -3.26 14.56
C LEU A 457 -4.24 -4.64 15.24
N LEU A 458 -3.04 -5.05 15.65
CA LEU A 458 -2.84 -6.26 16.43
C LEU A 458 -3.57 -6.20 17.78
N PHE A 459 -3.61 -5.03 18.41
CA PHE A 459 -4.21 -4.84 19.73
C PHE A 459 -5.61 -4.20 19.69
N ASP A 460 -5.94 -3.49 18.60
CA ASP A 460 -7.26 -2.86 18.40
C ASP A 460 -7.67 -3.00 16.94
N ASP A 461 -8.41 -4.05 16.65
CA ASP A 461 -8.92 -4.37 15.31
C ASP A 461 -10.33 -3.81 15.05
N SER A 462 -10.80 -2.88 15.89
CA SER A 462 -12.15 -2.29 15.78
C SER A 462 -12.42 -1.62 14.43
N PHE A 463 -11.41 -1.04 13.81
CA PHE A 463 -11.50 -0.49 12.45
C PHE A 463 -11.87 -1.54 11.40
N LEU A 464 -11.45 -2.79 11.57
CA LEU A 464 -11.67 -3.89 10.61
C LEU A 464 -13.02 -4.61 10.82
N VAL A 465 -13.73 -4.32 11.90
CA VAL A 465 -15.01 -4.98 12.19
C VAL A 465 -16.03 -4.65 11.09
N ASN A 466 -16.56 -5.71 10.44
CA ASN A 466 -17.48 -5.62 9.30
C ASN A 466 -16.92 -4.92 8.06
N ARG A 467 -15.60 -4.85 7.92
CA ARG A 467 -14.90 -4.28 6.77
C ARG A 467 -13.87 -5.27 6.23
N ASN A 468 -13.85 -5.42 4.92
CA ASN A 468 -12.89 -6.27 4.24
C ASN A 468 -11.90 -5.39 3.47
N TYR A 469 -10.64 -5.40 3.89
CA TYR A 469 -9.56 -4.68 3.25
C TYR A 469 -8.43 -5.62 2.85
N VAL A 470 -7.78 -5.31 1.74
CA VAL A 470 -6.44 -5.74 1.40
C VAL A 470 -5.50 -4.59 1.72
N PHE A 471 -4.42 -4.84 2.44
CA PHE A 471 -3.37 -3.86 2.63
C PHE A 471 -2.34 -3.99 1.49
N THR A 472 -1.92 -2.87 0.89
CA THR A 472 -0.82 -2.86 -0.09
C THR A 472 0.50 -3.21 0.58
N THR A 473 1.60 -3.28 -0.18
CA THR A 473 2.93 -3.53 0.40
C THR A 473 3.40 -2.42 1.34
N GLU A 474 2.82 -1.22 1.25
CA GLU A 474 3.05 -0.09 2.18
C GLU A 474 1.92 0.07 3.22
N GLY A 475 1.18 -1.01 3.47
CA GLY A 475 0.13 -1.01 4.50
C GLY A 475 -1.06 -0.09 4.22
N HIS A 476 -1.30 0.31 2.97
CA HIS A 476 -2.46 1.13 2.60
C HIS A 476 -3.71 0.26 2.39
N PRO A 477 -4.81 0.47 3.15
CA PRO A 477 -6.01 -0.34 3.02
C PRO A 477 -6.79 -0.02 1.73
N LEU A 478 -7.09 -1.06 0.95
CA LEU A 478 -7.96 -1.04 -0.21
C LEU A 478 -9.17 -1.96 0.03
N PRO A 479 -10.42 -1.52 -0.17
CA PRO A 479 -11.60 -2.33 0.13
C PRO A 479 -11.82 -3.42 -0.91
N ILE A 480 -12.23 -4.60 -0.46
CA ILE A 480 -12.65 -5.68 -1.33
C ILE A 480 -14.10 -5.42 -1.74
N LEU A 481 -14.30 -4.96 -2.97
CA LEU A 481 -15.60 -4.61 -3.52
C LEU A 481 -15.95 -5.53 -4.70
N SER A 482 -17.17 -6.07 -4.73
CA SER A 482 -17.64 -6.91 -5.84
C SER A 482 -17.64 -6.15 -7.19
N SER A 483 -17.87 -4.83 -7.18
CA SER A 483 -17.79 -3.99 -8.37
C SER A 483 -16.37 -3.93 -8.96
N TRP A 484 -15.34 -4.14 -8.14
CA TRP A 484 -13.96 -4.18 -8.62
C TRP A 484 -13.58 -5.50 -9.30
N HIS A 485 -14.43 -6.53 -9.22
CA HIS A 485 -14.26 -7.79 -9.95
C HIS A 485 -14.68 -7.68 -11.43
N GLU A 486 -15.35 -6.61 -11.81
CA GLU A 486 -15.64 -6.32 -13.21
C GLU A 486 -14.36 -6.01 -13.98
N ARG A 487 -14.24 -6.56 -15.20
CA ARG A 487 -13.08 -6.31 -16.04
C ARG A 487 -13.23 -4.97 -16.73
N LEU A 488 -12.22 -4.14 -16.60
CA LEU A 488 -12.10 -2.96 -17.43
C LEU A 488 -11.60 -3.32 -18.83
N PRO A 489 -11.96 -2.58 -19.87
CA PRO A 489 -11.39 -2.75 -21.20
C PRO A 489 -9.89 -2.47 -21.15
N GLU A 490 -9.09 -3.29 -21.85
CA GLU A 490 -7.66 -3.02 -21.96
C GLU A 490 -7.44 -1.88 -22.97
N ALA A 491 -6.70 -0.86 -22.57
CA ALA A 491 -6.43 0.32 -23.39
C ALA A 491 -4.97 0.36 -23.83
N TYR A 492 -4.74 0.81 -25.06
CA TYR A 492 -3.40 1.10 -25.57
C TYR A 492 -2.88 2.42 -24.98
N ILE A 493 -1.62 2.44 -24.57
CA ILE A 493 -0.93 3.65 -24.17
C ILE A 493 -0.28 4.24 -25.43
N PRO A 494 -0.63 5.48 -25.83
CA PRO A 494 0.02 6.10 -26.99
C PRO A 494 1.49 6.35 -26.72
N SER A 495 2.35 5.99 -27.67
CA SER A 495 3.79 6.27 -27.63
C SER A 495 4.13 7.77 -27.59
N ASN A 496 3.20 8.62 -28.02
CA ASN A 496 3.33 10.08 -28.01
C ASN A 496 2.69 10.76 -26.79
N TRP A 497 2.44 10.02 -25.72
CA TRP A 497 1.90 10.60 -24.49
C TRP A 497 2.96 11.53 -23.85
N THR A 498 2.61 12.77 -23.57
CA THR A 498 3.52 13.80 -23.08
C THR A 498 3.02 14.42 -21.77
N SER A 499 3.93 15.01 -21.00
CA SER A 499 3.62 15.77 -19.78
C SER A 499 2.69 16.97 -19.99
N VAL A 500 2.58 17.47 -21.22
CA VAL A 500 1.63 18.52 -21.57
C VAL A 500 0.18 18.11 -21.30
N LYS A 501 -0.15 16.83 -21.55
CA LYS A 501 -1.46 16.28 -21.21
C LYS A 501 -1.69 16.22 -19.70
N SER A 502 -0.63 15.96 -18.94
CA SER A 502 -0.71 15.98 -17.46
C SER A 502 -1.00 17.37 -16.92
N GLU A 503 -0.37 18.40 -17.49
CA GLU A 503 -0.63 19.79 -17.10
C GLU A 503 -2.06 20.22 -17.44
N GLU A 504 -2.57 19.83 -18.60
CA GLU A 504 -3.96 20.07 -18.99
C GLU A 504 -4.95 19.37 -18.04
N CYS A 505 -4.65 18.12 -17.67
CA CYS A 505 -5.44 17.37 -16.70
C CYS A 505 -5.45 18.06 -15.33
N ARG A 506 -4.30 18.55 -14.86
CA ARG A 506 -4.21 19.30 -13.61
C ARG A 506 -5.02 20.58 -13.63
N LYS A 507 -4.94 21.37 -14.72
CA LYS A 507 -5.72 22.60 -14.88
C LYS A 507 -7.23 22.32 -14.83
N ARG A 508 -7.69 21.25 -15.50
CA ARG A 508 -9.09 20.83 -15.48
C ARG A 508 -9.52 20.35 -14.10
N ALA A 509 -8.71 19.53 -13.46
CA ALA A 509 -8.98 19.02 -12.13
C ALA A 509 -9.04 20.14 -11.08
N SER A 510 -8.13 21.13 -11.15
CA SER A 510 -8.16 22.32 -10.29
C SER A 510 -9.40 23.19 -10.55
N ALA A 511 -9.76 23.40 -11.82
CA ALA A 511 -10.96 24.15 -12.18
C ALA A 511 -12.24 23.43 -11.74
N MET A 512 -12.28 22.10 -11.83
CA MET A 512 -13.35 21.27 -11.34
C MET A 512 -13.49 21.37 -9.82
N SER A 513 -12.39 21.21 -9.08
CA SER A 513 -12.35 21.34 -7.62
C SER A 513 -12.86 22.71 -7.15
N GLN A 514 -12.46 23.79 -7.84
CA GLN A 514 -12.91 25.15 -7.50
C GLN A 514 -14.40 25.39 -7.80
N ARG A 515 -14.94 24.78 -8.85
CA ARG A 515 -16.35 24.95 -9.25
C ARG A 515 -17.30 24.09 -8.43
N ILE A 516 -16.90 22.88 -8.09
CA ILE A 516 -17.79 21.84 -7.56
C ILE A 516 -17.66 21.73 -6.05
N CYS A 517 -16.52 22.10 -5.49
CA CYS A 517 -16.29 22.20 -4.06
C CYS A 517 -15.90 23.64 -3.67
N PRO A 518 -16.79 24.61 -3.79
CA PRO A 518 -16.57 25.86 -3.09
C PRO A 518 -16.45 25.52 -1.60
N ALA A 519 -15.69 26.28 -0.85
CA ALA A 519 -15.58 26.17 0.59
C ALA A 519 -16.94 26.45 1.29
N SER A 520 -17.94 25.68 0.93
CA SER A 520 -19.36 25.81 1.29
C SER A 520 -19.82 24.54 1.99
N PRO A 521 -20.62 24.66 3.04
CA PRO A 521 -21.21 23.50 3.73
C PRO A 521 -22.14 22.65 2.84
N ASN A 522 -22.45 23.09 1.62
CA ASN A 522 -23.38 22.43 0.70
C ASN A 522 -22.71 21.54 -0.36
N CYS A 523 -21.41 21.29 -0.26
CA CYS A 523 -20.66 20.47 -1.23
C CYS A 523 -21.25 19.06 -1.45
N ARG A 524 -22.04 18.54 -0.52
CA ARG A 524 -22.75 17.25 -0.68
C ARG A 524 -23.79 17.26 -1.79
N HIS A 525 -24.38 18.40 -2.10
CA HIS A 525 -25.38 18.50 -3.16
C HIS A 525 -24.74 18.56 -4.55
N ASP A 526 -23.47 18.95 -4.61
CA ASP A 526 -22.73 19.09 -5.86
C ASP A 526 -22.05 17.78 -6.29
N HIS A 527 -22.12 16.72 -5.47
CA HIS A 527 -21.66 15.38 -5.84
C HIS A 527 -22.32 14.86 -7.13
N GLU A 528 -23.59 15.17 -7.34
CA GLU A 528 -24.28 14.81 -8.58
C GLU A 528 -23.69 15.52 -9.80
N GLN A 529 -23.11 16.71 -9.63
CA GLN A 529 -22.47 17.45 -10.73
C GLN A 529 -21.05 16.97 -11.00
N LEU A 530 -20.33 16.48 -9.96
CA LEU A 530 -19.05 15.81 -10.12
C LEU A 530 -19.16 14.52 -10.94
N GLU A 531 -20.29 13.84 -10.82
CA GLU A 531 -20.60 12.63 -11.58
C GLU A 531 -20.95 12.91 -13.04
N SER A 532 -21.09 14.17 -13.45
CA SER A 532 -21.42 14.57 -14.83
C SER A 532 -20.20 14.80 -15.74
N VAL A 533 -19.09 14.16 -15.45
CA VAL A 533 -17.93 14.14 -16.36
C VAL A 533 -18.16 13.11 -17.45
N CYS A 534 -18.06 13.53 -18.70
CA CYS A 534 -18.36 12.71 -19.85
C CYS A 534 -17.12 12.17 -20.54
N HIS A 535 -17.24 10.93 -20.98
CA HIS A 535 -16.33 10.34 -21.93
C HIS A 535 -16.92 10.47 -23.34
N ILE A 536 -16.18 11.09 -24.26
CA ILE A 536 -16.58 11.20 -25.67
C ILE A 536 -15.82 10.15 -26.47
N PRO A 537 -16.50 9.12 -26.99
CA PRO A 537 -15.84 7.96 -27.61
C PRO A 537 -15.06 8.27 -28.89
N ASP A 538 -15.50 9.27 -29.66
CA ASP A 538 -14.97 9.51 -31.02
C ASP A 538 -13.62 10.23 -31.07
N THR A 539 -13.15 10.77 -29.98
CA THR A 539 -11.94 11.58 -29.99
C THR A 539 -10.71 10.85 -29.50
N ARG A 540 -10.82 9.57 -29.12
CA ARG A 540 -9.76 8.78 -28.49
C ARG A 540 -9.13 9.43 -27.24
N ALA A 541 -9.77 10.46 -26.74
CA ALA A 541 -9.41 11.16 -25.54
C ALA A 541 -10.62 11.16 -24.60
N ASP A 542 -10.40 10.80 -23.36
CA ASP A 542 -11.42 10.92 -22.35
C ASP A 542 -11.64 12.40 -22.05
N TYR A 543 -12.86 12.86 -22.25
CA TYR A 543 -13.26 14.19 -21.84
C TYR A 543 -14.00 14.09 -20.51
N ARG A 544 -13.66 15.00 -19.64
CA ARG A 544 -14.44 15.26 -18.44
C ARG A 544 -15.32 16.45 -18.71
N CYS A 545 -16.61 16.23 -18.64
CA CYS A 545 -17.57 17.32 -18.68
C CYS A 545 -17.74 17.89 -17.28
N LEU A 546 -17.58 19.20 -17.15
CA LEU A 546 -17.78 19.89 -15.87
C LEU A 546 -19.26 20.14 -15.60
N THR A 547 -20.06 20.24 -16.66
CA THR A 547 -21.52 20.40 -16.63
C THR A 547 -22.13 19.62 -17.79
N ASP A 548 -23.45 19.47 -17.81
CA ASP A 548 -24.16 18.85 -18.94
C ASP A 548 -23.94 19.65 -20.25
N ASP A 549 -23.67 20.94 -20.19
CA ASP A 549 -23.38 21.80 -21.34
C ASP A 549 -22.00 21.47 -21.95
N ASP A 550 -21.04 21.01 -21.16
CA ASP A 550 -19.71 20.63 -21.65
C ASP A 550 -19.72 19.33 -22.46
N CYS A 551 -20.82 18.58 -22.40
CA CYS A 551 -20.97 17.30 -23.09
C CYS A 551 -21.42 17.42 -24.55
N GLY A 552 -21.78 18.60 -25.02
CA GLY A 552 -22.25 18.83 -26.37
C GLY A 552 -23.67 18.32 -26.62
N VAL A 553 -24.40 19.02 -27.48
CA VAL A 553 -25.85 18.82 -27.72
C VAL A 553 -26.20 17.46 -28.32
N ASP A 554 -25.26 16.84 -29.03
CA ASP A 554 -25.47 15.58 -29.75
C ASP A 554 -24.76 14.37 -29.08
N SER A 555 -24.00 14.63 -28.04
CA SER A 555 -23.43 13.52 -27.28
C SER A 555 -24.59 12.82 -26.59
N MET A 556 -24.67 11.54 -26.74
CA MET A 556 -25.58 10.68 -25.95
C MET A 556 -25.27 10.79 -24.47
N SER A 557 -24.74 11.89 -24.23
CA SER A 557 -24.68 12.79 -23.13
C SER A 557 -24.53 12.17 -21.76
N CYS A 558 -23.79 12.84 -21.02
CA CYS A 558 -23.75 12.80 -19.59
C CYS A 558 -25.15 12.77 -18.99
N ARG A 559 -25.83 11.68 -19.12
CA ARG A 559 -26.98 11.45 -18.26
C ARG A 559 -26.43 11.10 -16.88
N ARG A 560 -26.87 11.81 -15.86
CA ARG A 560 -26.48 11.62 -14.46
C ARG A 560 -26.44 10.16 -14.00
N ARG A 561 -27.23 9.29 -14.64
CA ARG A 561 -27.32 7.86 -14.33
C ARG A 561 -26.25 7.00 -15.01
N SER A 562 -25.50 7.55 -15.95
CA SER A 562 -24.46 6.84 -16.71
C SER A 562 -23.05 7.28 -16.41
N CYS A 563 -22.87 8.19 -15.45
CA CYS A 563 -21.55 8.62 -15.01
C CYS A 563 -21.01 7.68 -13.93
N SER A 564 -19.73 7.33 -14.02
CA SER A 564 -19.05 6.58 -12.96
C SER A 564 -18.82 7.46 -11.73
N VAL A 565 -18.56 6.83 -10.60
CA VAL A 565 -18.18 7.51 -9.35
C VAL A 565 -16.95 8.40 -9.52
N ALA A 566 -16.11 8.07 -10.51
CA ALA A 566 -14.94 8.86 -10.87
C ALA A 566 -15.24 10.03 -11.82
N GLY A 567 -16.51 10.26 -12.16
CA GLY A 567 -16.91 11.37 -13.00
C GLY A 567 -16.66 11.17 -14.50
N TYR A 568 -16.78 9.95 -14.99
CA TYR A 568 -16.82 9.65 -16.43
C TYR A 568 -18.24 9.24 -16.81
N CYS A 569 -18.73 9.78 -17.92
CA CYS A 569 -19.97 9.31 -18.52
C CYS A 569 -19.69 8.06 -19.34
N GLY A 570 -20.28 6.94 -18.97
CA GLY A 570 -20.25 5.71 -19.75
C GLY A 570 -21.44 5.63 -20.70
N LEU A 571 -21.24 5.16 -21.93
CA LEU A 571 -22.31 4.71 -22.80
C LEU A 571 -22.77 3.35 -22.31
N TRP A 572 -23.92 3.30 -21.66
CA TRP A 572 -24.62 2.04 -21.48
C TRP A 572 -25.42 1.78 -22.77
N LEU A 573 -24.96 0.83 -23.53
CA LEU A 573 -25.83 0.20 -24.54
C LEU A 573 -26.92 -0.54 -23.76
N SER A 574 -28.13 -0.04 -23.83
CA SER A 574 -29.33 -0.72 -23.37
C SER A 574 -29.58 -1.98 -24.17
#